data_7ed3f3f858a0ec1ab728f2f86e0f78df
#
_entry.id   7ed3f3f858a0ec1ab728f2f86e0f78df
#
_cell.length_a   1.000
_cell.length_b   1.000
_cell.length_c   1.000
_cell.angle_alpha   90.00
_cell.angle_beta   90.00
_cell.angle_gamma   90.00
#
_symmetry.space_group_name_H-M   'P 1'
#
loop_
_entity.id
_entity.type
_entity.pdbx_description
1 polymer ?
#
loop_
_entity_poly.entity_id
_entity_poly.type
_entity_poly.pdbx_seq_one_letter_code
_entity_poly.pdbx_strand_id
1 'polypeptide(L)'
;MSHNKLSIWEKAKAKLPYITAVANSSLFILHSSFFIACAENTFFHSYKPLPAEGWERCDTVCFELPQAEEDINGTLTIGLRTTSHLGIQDIVLAVEQRDEDAETLRCDTVHYPLTDAEGNAQAGGINIHQYETQHLPFHQQKGKCCTIRIHHLMRRETLSGITDLGIKLDKNL
;
A
#
# COMPACT_ATOMS: atom_id res chain seq x y z
N MET A 1 19.58 22.94 72.26
CA MET A 1 18.55 22.28 71.42
C MET A 1 18.62 22.78 69.98
N SER A 2 19.59 22.33 69.22
CA SER A 2 19.67 22.72 67.79
C SER A 2 20.50 21.74 66.94
N HIS A 3 20.28 20.43 67.04
CA HIS A 3 21.00 19.45 66.21
C HIS A 3 20.12 18.54 65.36
N ASN A 4 18.81 18.73 65.33
CA ASN A 4 17.95 17.72 64.67
C ASN A 4 17.25 18.19 63.38
N LYS A 5 17.50 19.43 62.94
CA LYS A 5 16.89 19.94 61.70
C LYS A 5 17.75 19.73 60.42
N LEU A 6 19.07 19.61 60.56
CA LEU A 6 19.93 19.43 59.38
C LEU A 6 19.86 18.00 58.76
N SER A 7 19.60 16.96 59.56
CA SER A 7 19.59 15.58 59.07
C SER A 7 18.39 15.25 58.19
N ILE A 8 17.28 15.95 58.35
CA ILE A 8 16.05 15.74 57.57
C ILE A 8 16.18 16.35 56.17
N TRP A 9 16.85 17.50 56.07
CA TRP A 9 17.07 18.19 54.78
C TRP A 9 18.11 17.48 53.91
N GLU A 10 19.14 16.85 54.47
CA GLU A 10 20.10 16.07 53.69
C GLU A 10 19.52 14.76 53.16
N LYS A 11 18.66 14.09 53.93
CA LYS A 11 17.92 12.91 53.47
C LYS A 11 16.91 13.20 52.37
N ALA A 12 16.35 14.40 52.39
CA ALA A 12 15.42 14.84 51.31
C ALA A 12 16.17 15.16 50.01
N LYS A 13 17.38 15.77 50.07
CA LYS A 13 18.19 16.04 48.88
C LYS A 13 18.78 14.80 48.23
N ALA A 14 19.04 13.74 48.97
CA ALA A 14 19.58 12.48 48.42
C ALA A 14 18.53 11.66 47.66
N LYS A 15 17.23 11.84 47.95
CA LYS A 15 16.13 11.15 47.22
C LYS A 15 15.65 11.88 45.96
N LEU A 16 15.96 13.17 45.82
CA LEU A 16 15.49 14.00 44.71
C LEU A 16 16.04 13.54 43.32
N PRO A 17 17.35 13.24 43.18
CA PRO A 17 17.89 12.78 41.89
C PRO A 17 17.38 11.39 41.49
N TYR A 18 17.06 10.52 42.48
CA TYR A 18 16.49 9.20 42.16
C TYR A 18 15.05 9.30 41.62
N ILE A 19 14.22 10.18 42.17
CA ILE A 19 12.82 10.37 41.72
C ILE A 19 12.81 10.98 40.34
N THR A 20 13.69 11.93 40.03
CA THR A 20 13.77 12.53 38.68
C THR A 20 14.31 11.54 37.64
N ALA A 21 15.25 10.66 38.00
CA ALA A 21 15.78 9.63 37.10
C ALA A 21 14.71 8.56 36.75
N VAL A 22 13.95 8.14 37.76
CA VAL A 22 12.84 7.16 37.54
C VAL A 22 11.73 7.78 36.74
N ALA A 23 11.36 9.05 36.98
CA ALA A 23 10.34 9.75 36.21
C ALA A 23 10.74 9.92 34.73
N ASN A 24 12.01 10.28 34.47
CA ASN A 24 12.52 10.38 33.11
C ASN A 24 12.58 9.03 32.39
N SER A 25 12.93 7.94 33.09
CA SER A 25 12.94 6.59 32.51
C SER A 25 11.53 6.11 32.19
N SER A 26 10.53 6.38 33.05
CA SER A 26 9.13 6.04 32.80
C SER A 26 8.56 6.80 31.60
N LEU A 27 8.93 8.07 31.44
CA LEU A 27 8.49 8.87 30.28
C LEU A 27 9.10 8.34 28.98
N PHE A 28 10.34 7.86 28.99
CA PHE A 28 11.00 7.29 27.83
C PHE A 28 10.38 5.95 27.41
N ILE A 29 9.99 5.11 28.37
CA ILE A 29 9.28 3.84 28.11
C ILE A 29 7.88 4.10 27.53
N LEU A 30 7.18 5.14 28.01
CA LEU A 30 5.85 5.50 27.49
C LEU A 30 5.92 6.01 26.04
N HIS A 31 6.98 6.70 25.65
CA HIS A 31 7.18 7.17 24.26
C HIS A 31 7.57 6.06 23.30
N SER A 32 8.29 5.01 23.76
CA SER A 32 8.68 3.89 22.89
C SER A 32 7.53 2.96 22.53
N SER A 33 6.43 2.95 23.28
CA SER A 33 5.25 2.12 22.97
C SER A 33 4.42 2.64 21.80
N PHE A 34 4.64 3.88 21.35
CA PHE A 34 3.93 4.43 20.18
C PHE A 34 4.51 3.96 18.83
N PHE A 35 5.65 3.27 18.83
CA PHE A 35 6.26 2.73 17.60
C PHE A 35 5.89 1.27 17.32
N ILE A 36 4.84 0.74 17.94
CA ILE A 36 4.24 -0.51 17.47
C ILE A 36 3.47 -0.16 16.19
N ALA A 37 4.21 -0.04 15.10
CA ALA A 37 3.65 0.11 13.77
C ALA A 37 2.75 -1.08 13.49
N CYS A 38 1.54 -0.85 12.99
CA CYS A 38 0.73 -1.88 12.37
C CYS A 38 1.63 -2.64 11.37
N ALA A 39 1.82 -3.92 11.58
CA ALA A 39 2.38 -4.78 10.55
C ALA A 39 1.34 -4.82 9.43
N GLU A 40 1.51 -4.02 8.40
CA GLU A 40 0.74 -4.18 7.18
C GLU A 40 1.13 -5.53 6.58
N ASN A 41 0.13 -6.36 6.27
CA ASN A 41 0.34 -7.65 5.61
C ASN A 41 0.77 -7.50 4.14
N THR A 42 1.05 -6.28 3.72
CA THR A 42 1.50 -5.93 2.38
C THR A 42 2.93 -6.38 2.19
N PHE A 43 3.13 -7.31 1.26
CA PHE A 43 4.47 -7.79 0.90
C PHE A 43 5.01 -7.22 -0.41
N PHE A 44 4.12 -6.64 -1.24
CA PHE A 44 4.52 -5.96 -2.47
C PHE A 44 3.58 -4.80 -2.77
N HIS A 45 4.15 -3.64 -3.07
CA HIS A 45 3.39 -2.46 -3.49
C HIS A 45 4.24 -1.65 -4.47
N SER A 46 3.75 -1.46 -5.68
CA SER A 46 4.48 -0.74 -6.71
C SER A 46 3.54 -0.03 -7.68
N TYR A 47 3.95 1.14 -8.14
CA TYR A 47 3.30 1.89 -9.22
C TYR A 47 4.27 2.06 -10.38
N LYS A 48 3.73 1.99 -11.61
CA LYS A 48 4.45 2.29 -12.85
C LYS A 48 3.79 3.45 -13.55
N PRO A 49 4.57 4.48 -13.96
CA PRO A 49 4.03 5.57 -14.74
C PRO A 49 3.63 5.08 -16.14
N LEU A 50 2.55 5.64 -16.66
CA LEU A 50 2.08 5.43 -18.02
C LEU A 50 2.52 6.58 -18.92
N PRO A 51 2.61 6.36 -20.25
CA PRO A 51 2.98 7.41 -21.19
C PRO A 51 2.05 8.62 -21.10
N ALA A 52 2.62 9.83 -21.21
CA ALA A 52 1.85 11.08 -21.15
C ALA A 52 0.88 11.23 -22.33
N GLU A 53 1.19 10.60 -23.45
CA GLU A 53 0.35 10.53 -24.66
C GLU A 53 -0.91 9.68 -24.43
N GLY A 54 -0.87 8.79 -23.43
CA GLY A 54 -1.93 7.89 -23.04
C GLY A 54 -1.50 6.43 -23.02
N TRP A 55 -2.32 5.59 -22.41
CA TRP A 55 -2.13 4.14 -22.35
C TRP A 55 -2.75 3.50 -23.58
N GLU A 56 -1.94 2.86 -24.43
CA GLU A 56 -2.42 2.19 -25.62
C GLU A 56 -2.98 0.80 -25.29
N ARG A 57 -3.98 0.36 -26.05
CA ARG A 57 -4.65 -0.93 -25.84
C ARG A 57 -3.72 -2.13 -26.04
N CYS A 58 -2.72 -2.00 -26.90
CA CYS A 58 -1.71 -3.02 -27.12
C CYS A 58 -0.64 -3.05 -26.01
N ASP A 59 -0.54 -2.00 -25.18
CA ASP A 59 0.46 -1.89 -24.14
C ASP A 59 0.06 -2.67 -22.90
N THR A 60 0.94 -3.55 -22.47
CA THR A 60 0.77 -4.33 -21.25
C THR A 60 1.75 -3.84 -20.19
N VAL A 61 1.23 -3.45 -19.04
CA VAL A 61 2.03 -3.13 -17.86
C VAL A 61 2.33 -4.42 -17.10
N CYS A 62 3.61 -4.71 -16.91
CA CYS A 62 4.08 -5.93 -16.25
C CYS A 62 4.69 -5.59 -14.89
N PHE A 63 4.35 -6.34 -13.85
CA PHE A 63 4.95 -6.26 -12.52
C PHE A 63 5.62 -7.60 -12.23
N GLU A 64 6.95 -7.59 -12.15
CA GLU A 64 7.74 -8.77 -11.82
C GLU A 64 7.85 -8.89 -10.30
N LEU A 65 7.40 -9.99 -9.75
CA LEU A 65 7.48 -10.30 -8.35
C LEU A 65 8.71 -11.16 -8.08
N PRO A 66 9.43 -10.91 -6.98
CA PRO A 66 10.57 -11.72 -6.61
C PRO A 66 10.17 -13.16 -6.32
N GLN A 67 11.16 -14.04 -6.32
CA GLN A 67 10.97 -15.42 -5.91
C GLN A 67 10.41 -15.51 -4.49
N ALA A 68 9.34 -16.31 -4.32
CA ALA A 68 8.71 -16.47 -3.04
C ALA A 68 9.52 -17.40 -2.12
N GLU A 69 9.74 -17.00 -0.88
CA GLU A 69 10.42 -17.84 0.14
C GLU A 69 9.50 -18.91 0.73
N GLU A 70 8.19 -18.70 0.62
CA GLU A 70 7.10 -19.59 1.11
C GLU A 70 5.92 -19.52 0.15
N ASP A 71 4.96 -20.44 0.27
CA ASP A 71 3.71 -20.35 -0.48
C ASP A 71 2.91 -19.14 0.00
N ILE A 72 2.60 -18.23 -0.93
CA ILE A 72 1.88 -16.99 -0.64
C ILE A 72 0.46 -17.13 -1.16
N ASN A 73 -0.51 -17.03 -0.26
CA ASN A 73 -1.92 -16.84 -0.57
C ASN A 73 -2.32 -15.45 -0.09
N GLY A 74 -2.94 -14.68 -0.97
CA GLY A 74 -3.21 -13.29 -0.65
C GLY A 74 -4.26 -12.67 -1.55
N THR A 75 -4.25 -11.36 -1.54
CA THR A 75 -5.13 -10.52 -2.35
C THR A 75 -4.31 -9.55 -3.18
N LEU A 76 -4.69 -9.42 -4.45
CA LEU A 76 -4.18 -8.42 -5.38
C LEU A 76 -5.19 -7.28 -5.49
N THR A 77 -4.75 -6.08 -5.20
CA THR A 77 -5.50 -4.84 -5.45
C THR A 77 -4.78 -4.04 -6.54
N ILE A 78 -5.53 -3.54 -7.50
CA ILE A 78 -4.99 -2.70 -8.58
C ILE A 78 -5.28 -1.24 -8.22
N GLY A 79 -4.25 -0.41 -8.27
CA GLY A 79 -4.32 1.03 -8.07
C GLY A 79 -4.25 1.77 -9.39
N LEU A 80 -5.12 2.74 -9.59
CA LEU A 80 -5.09 3.67 -10.73
C LEU A 80 -4.91 5.09 -10.21
N ARG A 81 -4.02 5.85 -10.83
CA ARG A 81 -3.94 7.29 -10.66
C ARG A 81 -4.32 7.97 -11.95
N THR A 82 -5.17 8.98 -11.85
CA THR A 82 -5.70 9.68 -13.00
C THR A 82 -5.68 11.19 -12.77
N THR A 83 -5.63 11.93 -13.87
CA THR A 83 -5.92 13.37 -13.82
C THR A 83 -7.42 13.60 -13.66
N SER A 84 -7.80 14.82 -13.27
CA SER A 84 -9.22 15.23 -13.16
C SER A 84 -9.98 15.27 -14.51
N HIS A 85 -9.28 15.10 -15.63
CA HIS A 85 -9.86 15.18 -16.98
C HIS A 85 -9.85 13.81 -17.71
N LEU A 86 -10.16 12.74 -16.99
CA LEU A 86 -10.05 11.38 -17.52
C LEU A 86 -11.00 11.09 -18.70
N GLY A 87 -12.17 11.70 -18.77
CA GLY A 87 -13.12 11.58 -19.90
C GLY A 87 -13.71 10.18 -20.14
N ILE A 88 -13.59 9.26 -19.17
CA ILE A 88 -14.24 7.94 -19.13
C ILE A 88 -14.92 7.74 -17.78
N GLN A 89 -16.05 7.02 -17.79
CA GLN A 89 -16.85 6.78 -16.59
C GLN A 89 -16.47 5.49 -15.87
N ASP A 90 -15.95 4.54 -16.62
CA ASP A 90 -15.54 3.22 -16.15
C ASP A 90 -14.31 2.75 -16.91
N ILE A 91 -13.60 1.77 -16.36
CA ILE A 91 -12.49 1.10 -17.02
C ILE A 91 -12.63 -0.42 -16.88
N VAL A 92 -12.29 -1.12 -17.96
CA VAL A 92 -12.23 -2.58 -17.98
C VAL A 92 -10.79 -3.00 -18.20
N LEU A 93 -10.28 -3.82 -17.29
CA LEU A 93 -8.91 -4.30 -17.29
C LEU A 93 -8.87 -5.83 -17.41
N ALA A 94 -7.94 -6.35 -18.19
CA ALA A 94 -7.53 -7.75 -18.09
C ALA A 94 -6.31 -7.83 -17.17
N VAL A 95 -6.33 -8.79 -16.27
CA VAL A 95 -5.31 -9.02 -15.26
C VAL A 95 -4.87 -10.46 -15.36
N GLU A 96 -3.64 -10.67 -15.81
CA GLU A 96 -3.06 -12.01 -15.95
C GLU A 96 -2.00 -12.21 -14.87
N GLN A 97 -2.10 -13.33 -14.18
CA GLN A 97 -1.07 -13.83 -13.30
C GLN A 97 -0.33 -14.96 -14.01
N ARG A 98 0.99 -14.84 -14.16
CA ARG A 98 1.86 -15.83 -14.83
C ARG A 98 2.98 -16.25 -13.91
N ASP A 99 3.39 -17.50 -14.04
CA ASP A 99 4.62 -18.02 -13.42
C ASP A 99 5.87 -17.72 -14.28
N GLU A 100 7.03 -18.20 -13.84
CA GLU A 100 8.30 -18.02 -14.54
C GLU A 100 8.39 -18.76 -15.89
N ASP A 101 7.60 -19.82 -16.07
CA ASP A 101 7.50 -20.55 -17.34
C ASP A 101 6.55 -19.88 -18.33
N ALA A 102 6.08 -18.65 -17.98
CA ALA A 102 5.09 -17.85 -18.72
C ALA A 102 3.73 -18.56 -18.88
N GLU A 103 3.47 -19.58 -18.06
CA GLU A 103 2.19 -20.23 -17.99
C GLU A 103 1.18 -19.30 -17.28
N THR A 104 -0.01 -19.15 -17.86
CA THR A 104 -1.04 -18.33 -17.26
C THR A 104 -1.74 -19.12 -16.15
N LEU A 105 -1.43 -18.77 -14.91
CA LEU A 105 -2.06 -19.37 -13.72
C LEU A 105 -3.50 -18.88 -13.54
N ARG A 106 -3.74 -17.60 -13.89
CA ARG A 106 -5.04 -16.95 -13.73
C ARG A 106 -5.20 -15.78 -14.68
N CYS A 107 -6.42 -15.57 -15.16
CA CYS A 107 -6.80 -14.39 -15.93
C CYS A 107 -8.17 -13.89 -15.42
N ASP A 108 -8.21 -12.64 -14.96
CA ASP A 108 -9.41 -11.99 -14.46
C ASP A 108 -9.73 -10.75 -15.30
N THR A 109 -11.02 -10.49 -15.46
CA THR A 109 -11.51 -9.22 -16.03
C THR A 109 -12.08 -8.37 -14.92
N VAL A 110 -11.53 -7.18 -14.74
CA VAL A 110 -11.97 -6.22 -13.73
C VAL A 110 -12.72 -5.10 -14.40
N HIS A 111 -13.95 -4.86 -13.97
CA HIS A 111 -14.76 -3.72 -14.37
C HIS A 111 -14.85 -2.76 -13.18
N TYR A 112 -14.34 -1.54 -13.35
CA TYR A 112 -14.24 -0.59 -12.25
C TYR A 112 -14.88 0.76 -12.63
N PRO A 113 -15.92 1.20 -11.91
CA PRO A 113 -16.51 2.51 -12.11
C PRO A 113 -15.58 3.60 -11.54
N LEU A 114 -15.31 4.62 -12.34
CA LEU A 114 -14.45 5.77 -11.96
C LEU A 114 -15.28 6.99 -11.56
N THR A 115 -16.56 7.04 -12.01
CA THR A 115 -17.49 8.10 -11.65
C THR A 115 -18.79 7.53 -11.13
N ASP A 116 -19.52 8.34 -10.37
CA ASP A 116 -20.90 8.06 -9.98
C ASP A 116 -21.87 8.34 -11.14
N ALA A 117 -23.18 8.16 -10.92
CA ALA A 117 -24.23 8.40 -11.90
C ALA A 117 -24.32 9.88 -12.32
N GLU A 118 -23.87 10.77 -11.47
CA GLU A 118 -23.82 12.23 -11.66
C GLU A 118 -22.54 12.69 -12.36
N GLY A 119 -21.57 11.78 -12.58
CA GLY A 119 -20.30 12.05 -13.25
C GLY A 119 -19.18 12.56 -12.31
N ASN A 120 -19.39 12.53 -11.00
CA ASN A 120 -18.34 12.89 -10.05
C ASN A 120 -17.36 11.74 -9.85
N ALA A 121 -16.08 12.04 -9.70
CA ALA A 121 -15.05 11.03 -9.45
C ALA A 121 -15.31 10.28 -8.14
N GLN A 122 -15.27 8.94 -8.18
CA GLN A 122 -15.40 8.07 -7.00
C GLN A 122 -14.08 7.87 -6.27
N ALA A 123 -13.20 8.84 -6.31
CA ALA A 123 -11.89 8.79 -5.68
C ALA A 123 -11.55 10.08 -4.98
N GLY A 124 -10.66 9.99 -3.98
CA GLY A 124 -10.10 11.16 -3.32
C GLY A 124 -9.02 11.83 -4.15
N GLY A 125 -8.87 13.14 -4.01
CA GLY A 125 -7.83 13.94 -4.65
C GLY A 125 -8.39 15.21 -5.27
N ILE A 126 -7.51 16.19 -5.52
CA ILE A 126 -7.88 17.48 -6.14
C ILE A 126 -7.44 17.49 -7.60
N ASN A 127 -6.18 17.19 -7.89
CA ASN A 127 -5.60 17.20 -9.23
C ASN A 127 -5.32 15.78 -9.76
N ILE A 128 -5.07 14.85 -8.86
CA ILE A 128 -4.85 13.43 -9.14
C ILE A 128 -5.83 12.66 -8.29
N HIS A 129 -6.61 11.81 -8.94
CA HIS A 129 -7.54 10.90 -8.27
C HIS A 129 -6.90 9.53 -8.17
N GLN A 130 -6.97 8.91 -6.99
CA GLN A 130 -6.48 7.57 -6.77
C GLN A 130 -7.66 6.63 -6.54
N TYR A 131 -7.69 5.57 -7.32
CA TYR A 131 -8.68 4.50 -7.29
C TYR A 131 -8.03 3.19 -6.89
N GLU A 132 -8.77 2.34 -6.19
CA GLU A 132 -8.37 0.98 -5.86
C GLU A 132 -9.49 0.02 -6.25
N THR A 133 -9.15 -1.05 -6.95
CA THR A 133 -10.11 -2.06 -7.38
C THR A 133 -10.53 -2.98 -6.23
N GLN A 134 -11.50 -3.84 -6.51
CA GLN A 134 -11.84 -4.96 -5.64
C GLN A 134 -10.63 -5.90 -5.50
N HIS A 135 -10.58 -6.62 -4.40
CA HIS A 135 -9.55 -7.60 -4.12
C HIS A 135 -9.71 -8.82 -5.03
N LEU A 136 -8.67 -9.13 -5.79
CA LEU A 136 -8.56 -10.35 -6.60
C LEU A 136 -7.77 -11.41 -5.82
N PRO A 137 -8.10 -12.70 -5.94
CA PRO A 137 -7.27 -13.75 -5.36
C PRO A 137 -5.89 -13.78 -5.99
N PHE A 138 -4.87 -13.94 -5.16
CA PHE A 138 -3.48 -14.07 -5.54
C PHE A 138 -2.85 -15.31 -4.93
N HIS A 139 -2.07 -16.04 -5.73
CA HIS A 139 -1.30 -17.19 -5.27
C HIS A 139 0.07 -17.22 -5.93
N GLN A 140 1.13 -17.43 -5.14
CA GLN A 140 2.49 -17.65 -5.63
C GLN A 140 3.12 -18.82 -4.88
N GLN A 141 3.62 -19.82 -5.61
CA GLN A 141 4.28 -20.97 -5.04
C GLN A 141 5.68 -20.63 -4.56
N LYS A 142 6.09 -21.29 -3.48
CA LYS A 142 7.46 -21.22 -2.96
C LYS A 142 8.47 -21.55 -4.04
N GLY A 143 9.53 -20.76 -4.12
CA GLY A 143 10.63 -20.94 -5.06
C GLY A 143 10.34 -20.46 -6.48
N LYS A 144 9.13 -19.99 -6.78
CA LYS A 144 8.72 -19.48 -8.09
C LYS A 144 8.68 -17.95 -8.13
N CYS A 145 9.09 -17.38 -9.28
CA CYS A 145 8.78 -15.99 -9.62
C CYS A 145 7.37 -15.90 -10.19
N CYS A 146 6.75 -14.74 -10.07
CA CYS A 146 5.44 -14.47 -10.64
C CYS A 146 5.44 -13.12 -11.34
N THR A 147 4.69 -13.00 -12.43
CA THR A 147 4.50 -11.75 -13.16
C THR A 147 3.01 -11.44 -13.23
N ILE A 148 2.63 -10.23 -12.81
CA ILE A 148 1.29 -9.69 -13.01
C ILE A 148 1.32 -8.80 -14.23
N ARG A 149 0.46 -9.09 -15.21
CA ARG A 149 0.34 -8.37 -16.47
C ARG A 149 -1.04 -7.74 -16.56
N ILE A 150 -1.09 -6.46 -16.85
CA ILE A 150 -2.35 -5.70 -16.90
C ILE A 150 -2.42 -4.90 -18.19
N HIS A 151 -3.53 -5.03 -18.92
CA HIS A 151 -3.85 -4.18 -20.06
C HIS A 151 -5.33 -3.82 -20.04
N HIS A 152 -5.72 -2.73 -20.71
CA HIS A 152 -7.12 -2.32 -20.76
C HIS A 152 -7.89 -2.98 -21.91
N LEU A 153 -9.16 -3.28 -21.68
CA LEU A 153 -10.07 -3.88 -22.63
C LEU A 153 -11.08 -2.86 -23.22
N MET A 154 -10.76 -1.58 -23.12
CA MET A 154 -11.60 -0.50 -23.60
C MET A 154 -11.64 -0.48 -25.13
N ARG A 155 -12.76 0.03 -25.71
CA ARG A 155 -12.89 0.18 -27.17
C ARG A 155 -11.98 1.26 -27.76
N ARG A 156 -11.59 2.25 -26.96
CA ARG A 156 -10.64 3.27 -27.36
C ARG A 156 -9.25 2.67 -27.49
N GLU A 157 -8.52 3.04 -28.54
CA GLU A 157 -7.14 2.60 -28.74
C GLU A 157 -6.24 3.17 -27.65
N THR A 158 -6.41 4.45 -27.30
CA THR A 158 -5.58 5.15 -26.31
C THR A 158 -6.46 5.74 -25.20
N LEU A 159 -6.07 5.53 -23.96
CA LEU A 159 -6.68 6.12 -22.77
C LEU A 159 -5.79 7.25 -22.23
N SER A 160 -6.20 8.49 -22.49
CA SER A 160 -5.55 9.67 -21.93
C SER A 160 -6.04 9.95 -20.52
N GLY A 161 -5.17 10.52 -19.67
CA GLY A 161 -5.53 10.95 -18.33
C GLY A 161 -5.30 9.91 -17.23
N ILE A 162 -4.86 8.69 -17.56
CA ILE A 162 -4.34 7.74 -16.60
C ILE A 162 -2.83 7.98 -16.48
N THR A 163 -2.35 8.33 -15.30
CA THR A 163 -0.92 8.69 -15.07
C THR A 163 -0.11 7.53 -14.58
N ASP A 164 -0.69 6.68 -13.73
CA ASP A 164 0.01 5.55 -13.14
C ASP A 164 -0.94 4.35 -12.97
N LEU A 165 -0.38 3.17 -13.14
CA LEU A 165 -0.98 1.90 -12.78
C LEU A 165 -0.14 1.26 -11.68
N GLY A 166 -0.78 0.77 -10.63
CA GLY A 166 -0.12 0.13 -9.51
C GLY A 166 -0.76 -1.20 -9.13
N ILE A 167 0.01 -1.99 -8.38
CA ILE A 167 -0.50 -3.16 -7.68
C ILE A 167 -0.08 -3.15 -6.23
N LYS A 168 -0.95 -3.67 -5.38
CA LYS A 168 -0.71 -3.95 -3.98
C LYS A 168 -1.06 -5.41 -3.71
N LEU A 169 -0.16 -6.13 -3.07
CA LEU A 169 -0.34 -7.53 -2.70
C LEU A 169 -0.27 -7.67 -1.18
N ASP A 170 -1.34 -8.15 -0.60
CA ASP A 170 -1.48 -8.39 0.83
C ASP A 170 -1.58 -9.90 1.08
N LYS A 171 -0.83 -10.43 2.07
CA LYS A 171 -0.94 -11.83 2.50
C LYS A 171 -2.22 -12.01 3.30
N ASN A 172 -2.93 -13.11 3.06
CA ASN A 172 -4.00 -13.54 3.96
C ASN A 172 -3.38 -14.07 5.26
N LEU A 173 -3.95 -13.66 6.39
CA LEU A 173 -3.57 -14.15 7.71
C LEU A 173 -4.06 -15.56 7.91
#